data_a899ed5d865e039120d8f6769abb4e96
#
_entry.id   a899ed5d865e039120d8f6769abb4e96
#
_cell.length_a   1.000
_cell.length_b   1.000
_cell.length_c   1.000
_cell.angle_alpha   90.00
_cell.angle_beta   90.00
_cell.angle_gamma   90.00
#
_symmetry.space_group_name_H-M   'P 1'
#
loop_
_entity.id
_entity.type
_entity.pdbx_description
1 polymer ?
#
loop_
_entity_poly.entity_id
_entity_poly.type
_entity_poly.pdbx_seq_one_letter_code
_entity_poly.pdbx_strand_id
1 'polypeptide(L)'
;MVRVTIELLHRQHWGYTIGYKGKILVIRVKRQPEKLDIRNIVIAIDAGHGGTNSGTGGVHAKHEEKDYTLIFAKTLEKLLKKKGVKKIIMTRTTDTTFDNKDRVLFLQQQNPDILISLHLNSSANAQVRGVSTYYKHIGFRSLTTSLLTRMLDLKLNEFGNVGNFNFTLNAPTDFPNSLVEIAFLSNEDDEKRIINAEFQAAVAQKLYLGIVDWLKLVK
;
A
#
# COMPACT_ATOMS: atom_id res chain seq x y z
N MET A 1 17.08 -9.04 -31.76
CA MET A 1 16.33 -8.53 -30.57
C MET A 1 15.34 -7.48 -31.08
N VAL A 2 14.07 -7.55 -30.68
CA VAL A 2 13.04 -6.54 -30.99
C VAL A 2 12.75 -5.75 -29.71
N ARG A 3 12.77 -4.41 -29.78
CA ARG A 3 12.37 -3.52 -28.69
C ARG A 3 11.10 -2.78 -29.12
N VAL A 4 10.09 -2.80 -28.27
CA VAL A 4 8.88 -1.98 -28.42
C VAL A 4 8.93 -0.88 -27.37
N THR A 5 8.82 0.39 -27.80
CA THR A 5 8.79 1.57 -26.93
C THR A 5 7.42 2.24 -27.09
N ILE A 6 6.76 2.51 -25.97
CA ILE A 6 5.46 3.19 -25.93
C ILE A 6 5.67 4.48 -25.13
N GLU A 7 5.58 5.62 -25.79
CA GLU A 7 5.61 6.93 -25.13
C GLU A 7 4.23 7.26 -24.58
N LEU A 8 4.19 7.69 -23.32
CA LEU A 8 2.97 8.10 -22.66
C LEU A 8 2.88 9.62 -22.60
N LEU A 9 1.69 10.16 -22.77
CA LEU A 9 1.44 11.62 -22.66
C LEU A 9 1.51 12.12 -21.21
N HIS A 10 1.39 11.21 -20.23
CA HIS A 10 1.35 11.51 -18.81
C HIS A 10 2.62 11.04 -18.11
N ARG A 11 3.03 11.77 -17.07
CA ARG A 11 4.25 11.45 -16.29
C ARG A 11 4.20 10.11 -15.58
N GLN A 12 3.00 9.67 -15.20
CA GLN A 12 2.76 8.42 -14.47
C GLN A 12 2.07 7.41 -15.38
N HIS A 13 2.61 6.20 -15.49
CA HIS A 13 1.81 5.09 -15.98
C HIS A 13 0.92 4.54 -14.85
N TRP A 14 -0.34 4.29 -15.18
CA TRP A 14 -1.36 3.86 -14.21
C TRP A 14 -1.54 2.35 -14.15
N GLY A 15 -0.62 1.64 -14.75
CA GLY A 15 -0.57 0.19 -14.83
C GLY A 15 -0.51 -0.31 -16.26
N TYR A 16 -0.09 -1.55 -16.40
CA TYR A 16 -0.05 -2.25 -17.70
C TYR A 16 -0.15 -3.75 -17.51
N THR A 17 -0.57 -4.43 -18.57
CA THR A 17 -0.50 -5.90 -18.66
C THR A 17 0.15 -6.30 -19.98
N ILE A 18 0.92 -7.38 -19.95
CA ILE A 18 1.55 -7.97 -21.14
C ILE A 18 1.20 -9.45 -21.16
N GLY A 19 0.70 -9.94 -22.27
CA GLY A 19 0.34 -11.35 -22.41
C GLY A 19 0.11 -11.74 -23.86
N TYR A 20 -0.08 -13.03 -24.09
CA TYR A 20 -0.37 -13.56 -25.42
C TYR A 20 -1.84 -13.95 -25.55
N LYS A 21 -2.45 -13.61 -26.68
CA LYS A 21 -3.71 -14.18 -27.15
C LYS A 21 -3.43 -15.00 -28.40
N GLY A 22 -3.29 -16.31 -28.24
CA GLY A 22 -2.76 -17.16 -29.27
C GLY A 22 -1.30 -16.78 -29.61
N LYS A 23 -1.02 -16.40 -30.86
CA LYS A 23 0.30 -15.93 -31.31
C LYS A 23 0.48 -14.40 -31.26
N ILE A 24 -0.51 -13.65 -30.79
CA ILE A 24 -0.50 -12.20 -30.78
C ILE A 24 -0.03 -11.72 -29.40
N LEU A 25 1.06 -10.95 -29.34
CA LEU A 25 1.47 -10.23 -28.14
C LEU A 25 0.50 -9.07 -27.92
N VAL A 26 -0.13 -9.02 -26.75
CA VAL A 26 -1.06 -7.97 -26.35
C VAL A 26 -0.46 -7.18 -25.20
N ILE A 27 -0.27 -5.89 -25.43
CA ILE A 27 0.17 -4.91 -24.42
C ILE A 27 -1.03 -3.99 -24.14
N ARG A 28 -1.47 -3.94 -22.89
CA ARG A 28 -2.50 -3.00 -22.44
C ARG A 28 -1.88 -2.03 -21.46
N VAL A 29 -2.09 -0.73 -21.68
CA VAL A 29 -1.69 0.33 -20.76
C VAL A 29 -2.95 0.93 -20.16
N LYS A 30 -3.03 0.98 -18.84
CA LYS A 30 -4.17 1.57 -18.14
C LYS A 30 -4.18 3.08 -18.34
N ARG A 31 -5.33 3.61 -18.73
CA ARG A 31 -5.52 5.05 -18.94
C ARG A 31 -5.45 5.78 -17.60
N GLN A 32 -4.82 6.96 -17.60
CA GLN A 32 -4.87 7.86 -16.46
C GLN A 32 -6.32 8.23 -16.12
N PRO A 33 -6.72 8.28 -14.84
CA PRO A 33 -8.01 8.82 -14.44
C PRO A 33 -8.21 10.25 -14.96
N GLU A 34 -9.40 10.57 -15.44
CA GLU A 34 -9.69 11.88 -16.05
C GLU A 34 -9.50 13.05 -15.06
N LYS A 35 -9.75 12.79 -13.78
CA LYS A 35 -9.62 13.79 -12.72
C LYS A 35 -8.69 13.26 -11.64
N LEU A 36 -7.51 13.86 -11.53
CA LEU A 36 -6.53 13.56 -10.47
C LEU A 36 -6.90 14.29 -9.16
N ASP A 37 -8.13 14.04 -8.70
CA ASP A 37 -8.64 14.44 -7.40
C ASP A 37 -8.93 13.15 -6.62
N ILE A 38 -8.44 13.04 -5.40
CA ILE A 38 -8.55 11.83 -4.58
C ILE A 38 -10.00 11.32 -4.46
N ARG A 39 -10.98 12.21 -4.55
CA ARG A 39 -12.41 11.86 -4.50
C ARG A 39 -12.87 11.02 -5.70
N ASN A 40 -12.13 11.05 -6.81
CA ASN A 40 -12.44 10.33 -8.05
C ASN A 40 -11.53 9.11 -8.28
N ILE A 41 -10.53 8.91 -7.42
CA ILE A 41 -9.61 7.78 -7.49
C ILE A 41 -10.23 6.56 -6.79
N VAL A 42 -10.15 5.40 -7.43
CA VAL A 42 -10.51 4.11 -6.84
C VAL A 42 -9.32 3.61 -6.02
N ILE A 43 -9.46 3.64 -4.70
CA ILE A 43 -8.40 3.31 -3.76
C ILE A 43 -8.64 1.92 -3.19
N ALA A 44 -7.69 1.01 -3.39
CA ALA A 44 -7.67 -0.25 -2.67
C ALA A 44 -6.80 -0.13 -1.42
N ILE A 45 -7.29 -0.66 -0.31
CA ILE A 45 -6.59 -0.80 0.96
C ILE A 45 -6.49 -2.28 1.27
N ASP A 46 -5.28 -2.78 1.40
CA ASP A 46 -5.02 -4.12 1.86
C ASP A 46 -4.64 -4.10 3.35
N ALA A 47 -5.38 -4.83 4.16
CA ALA A 47 -5.02 -5.11 5.54
C ALA A 47 -4.22 -6.41 5.56
N GLY A 48 -2.91 -6.33 5.72
CA GLY A 48 -2.01 -7.49 5.70
C GLY A 48 -2.44 -8.59 6.68
N HIS A 49 -2.14 -9.85 6.32
CA HIS A 49 -2.45 -11.03 7.14
C HIS A 49 -3.96 -11.23 7.37
N GLY A 50 -4.33 -12.01 8.40
CA GLY A 50 -5.73 -12.29 8.78
C GLY A 50 -6.04 -13.77 8.98
N GLY A 51 -7.02 -14.06 9.81
CA GLY A 51 -7.43 -15.40 10.14
C GLY A 51 -6.31 -16.23 10.74
N THR A 52 -5.94 -17.32 10.07
CA THR A 52 -4.86 -18.23 10.50
C THR A 52 -3.44 -17.66 10.29
N ASN A 53 -3.31 -16.59 9.53
CA ASN A 53 -2.02 -15.90 9.33
C ASN A 53 -1.98 -14.66 10.23
N SER A 54 -1.31 -14.78 11.38
CA SER A 54 -1.20 -13.69 12.37
C SER A 54 -0.24 -12.58 11.96
N GLY A 55 0.65 -12.82 10.97
CA GLY A 55 1.79 -11.95 10.71
C GLY A 55 2.83 -12.05 11.81
N THR A 56 3.55 -10.96 12.08
CA THR A 56 4.49 -10.90 13.20
C THR A 56 3.78 -10.69 14.55
N GLY A 57 4.44 -11.13 15.61
CA GLY A 57 4.02 -10.86 16.99
C GLY A 57 4.70 -9.62 17.56
N GLY A 58 4.04 -8.97 18.51
CA GLY A 58 4.58 -7.86 19.27
C GLY A 58 5.56 -8.30 20.35
N VAL A 59 6.16 -7.32 21.02
CA VAL A 59 6.94 -7.52 22.25
C VAL A 59 6.04 -8.16 23.32
N HIS A 60 4.80 -7.72 23.38
CA HIS A 60 3.77 -8.32 24.21
C HIS A 60 3.02 -9.40 23.42
N ALA A 61 3.10 -10.65 23.84
CA ALA A 61 2.63 -11.84 23.12
C ALA A 61 1.17 -11.81 22.63
N LYS A 62 0.33 -10.91 23.15
CA LYS A 62 -1.07 -10.72 22.74
C LYS A 62 -1.28 -9.80 21.53
N HIS A 63 -0.23 -9.12 21.05
CA HIS A 63 -0.34 -8.20 19.94
C HIS A 63 0.10 -8.92 18.65
N GLU A 64 -0.84 -9.16 17.75
CA GLU A 64 -0.60 -9.77 16.44
C GLU A 64 -0.74 -8.72 15.34
N GLU A 65 0.12 -8.79 14.33
CA GLU A 65 0.14 -7.86 13.20
C GLU A 65 -1.23 -7.77 12.51
N LYS A 66 -1.90 -8.91 12.29
CA LYS A 66 -3.20 -8.96 11.61
C LYS A 66 -4.27 -8.05 12.25
N ASP A 67 -4.25 -7.90 13.58
CA ASP A 67 -5.25 -7.11 14.29
C ASP A 67 -5.04 -5.62 14.02
N TYR A 68 -3.79 -5.17 14.10
CA TYR A 68 -3.47 -3.77 13.92
C TYR A 68 -3.49 -3.34 12.45
N THR A 69 -3.09 -4.20 11.51
CA THR A 69 -3.25 -3.89 10.08
C THR A 69 -4.72 -3.69 9.72
N LEU A 70 -5.64 -4.47 10.32
CA LEU A 70 -7.08 -4.27 10.14
C LEU A 70 -7.56 -2.95 10.76
N ILE A 71 -7.06 -2.60 11.95
CA ILE A 71 -7.41 -1.33 12.62
C ILE A 71 -6.93 -0.15 11.77
N PHE A 72 -5.67 -0.14 11.31
CA PHE A 72 -5.14 0.91 10.44
C PHE A 72 -5.91 1.03 9.13
N ALA A 73 -6.22 -0.10 8.49
CA ALA A 73 -6.97 -0.14 7.24
C ALA A 73 -8.38 0.45 7.40
N LYS A 74 -9.12 0.07 8.45
CA LYS A 74 -10.45 0.63 8.76
C LYS A 74 -10.38 2.12 9.12
N THR A 75 -9.33 2.53 9.83
CA THR A 75 -9.14 3.94 10.18
C THR A 75 -8.89 4.79 8.95
N LEU A 76 -8.06 4.28 8.01
CA LEU A 76 -7.82 4.93 6.72
C LEU A 76 -9.10 4.95 5.87
N GLU A 77 -9.83 3.85 5.77
CA GLU A 77 -11.11 3.76 5.06
C GLU A 77 -12.10 4.81 5.56
N LYS A 78 -12.29 4.90 6.89
CA LYS A 78 -13.19 5.88 7.54
C LYS A 78 -12.79 7.32 7.19
N LEU A 79 -11.49 7.62 7.23
CA LEU A 79 -10.99 8.94 6.87
C LEU A 79 -11.23 9.25 5.39
N LEU A 80 -10.90 8.33 4.48
CA LEU A 80 -11.11 8.51 3.04
C LEU A 80 -12.59 8.74 2.70
N LYS A 81 -13.51 8.01 3.33
CA LYS A 81 -14.96 8.25 3.21
C LYS A 81 -15.33 9.66 3.68
N LYS A 82 -14.81 10.11 4.83
CA LYS A 82 -15.02 11.48 5.35
C LYS A 82 -14.45 12.54 4.39
N LYS A 83 -13.38 12.24 3.66
CA LYS A 83 -12.78 13.13 2.64
C LYS A 83 -13.49 13.08 1.28
N GLY A 84 -14.55 12.28 1.15
CA GLY A 84 -15.39 12.22 -0.04
C GLY A 84 -14.87 11.29 -1.14
N VAL A 85 -13.95 10.35 -0.83
CA VAL A 85 -13.52 9.30 -1.76
C VAL A 85 -14.71 8.40 -2.07
N LYS A 86 -15.05 8.31 -3.36
CA LYS A 86 -16.30 7.66 -3.80
C LYS A 86 -16.22 6.13 -3.82
N LYS A 87 -15.04 5.57 -4.12
CA LYS A 87 -14.86 4.12 -4.22
C LYS A 87 -13.61 3.68 -3.48
N ILE A 88 -13.81 2.89 -2.44
CA ILE A 88 -12.76 2.28 -1.62
C ILE A 88 -12.99 0.77 -1.64
N ILE A 89 -11.93 0.02 -1.88
CA ILE A 89 -11.91 -1.44 -1.93
C ILE A 89 -11.08 -1.92 -0.75
N MET A 90 -11.64 -2.76 0.10
CA MET A 90 -10.91 -3.40 1.20
C MET A 90 -10.66 -4.87 0.85
N THR A 91 -9.44 -5.38 1.04
CA THR A 91 -9.17 -6.83 0.86
C THR A 91 -9.86 -7.66 1.92
N ARG A 92 -9.97 -7.15 3.14
CA ARG A 92 -10.76 -7.73 4.23
C ARG A 92 -11.31 -6.64 5.14
N THR A 93 -12.45 -6.92 5.75
CA THR A 93 -13.11 -6.03 6.74
C THR A 93 -13.28 -6.69 8.10
N THR A 94 -12.91 -7.96 8.22
CA THR A 94 -12.95 -8.77 9.43
C THR A 94 -11.65 -9.56 9.56
N ASP A 95 -11.48 -10.29 10.67
CA ASP A 95 -10.37 -11.23 10.83
C ASP A 95 -10.68 -12.52 10.07
N THR A 96 -10.31 -12.57 8.80
CA THR A 96 -10.52 -13.71 7.90
C THR A 96 -9.24 -14.09 7.19
N THR A 97 -9.05 -15.39 6.95
CA THR A 97 -7.96 -15.88 6.12
C THR A 97 -8.21 -15.49 4.67
N PHE A 98 -7.26 -14.78 4.09
CA PHE A 98 -7.28 -14.41 2.68
C PHE A 98 -5.84 -14.44 2.18
N ASP A 99 -5.48 -15.45 1.43
CA ASP A 99 -4.10 -15.62 1.01
C ASP A 99 -3.65 -14.59 -0.03
N ASN A 100 -2.35 -14.40 -0.14
CA ASN A 100 -1.79 -13.33 -0.99
C ASN A 100 -2.12 -13.51 -2.48
N LYS A 101 -2.23 -14.75 -2.97
CA LYS A 101 -2.59 -15.01 -4.36
C LYS A 101 -4.02 -14.59 -4.64
N ASP A 102 -4.94 -14.96 -3.76
CA ASP A 102 -6.35 -14.61 -3.89
C ASP A 102 -6.56 -13.11 -3.72
N ARG A 103 -5.81 -12.44 -2.83
CA ARG A 103 -5.80 -10.96 -2.72
C ARG A 103 -5.41 -10.31 -4.04
N VAL A 104 -4.36 -10.78 -4.70
CA VAL A 104 -3.93 -10.25 -6.00
C VAL A 104 -5.02 -10.45 -7.05
N LEU A 105 -5.58 -11.65 -7.17
CA LEU A 105 -6.66 -11.94 -8.12
C LEU A 105 -7.90 -11.07 -7.87
N PHE A 106 -8.30 -10.93 -6.61
CA PHE A 106 -9.39 -10.05 -6.20
C PHE A 106 -9.12 -8.59 -6.61
N LEU A 107 -7.93 -8.07 -6.30
CA LEU A 107 -7.54 -6.70 -6.64
C LEU A 107 -7.50 -6.47 -8.15
N GLN A 108 -7.00 -7.44 -8.93
CA GLN A 108 -7.01 -7.37 -10.39
C GLN A 108 -8.44 -7.34 -10.95
N GLN A 109 -9.36 -8.12 -10.40
CA GLN A 109 -10.79 -8.08 -10.77
C GLN A 109 -11.45 -6.75 -10.41
N GLN A 110 -11.12 -6.17 -9.24
CA GLN A 110 -11.64 -4.88 -8.80
C GLN A 110 -11.06 -3.69 -9.56
N ASN A 111 -9.88 -3.86 -10.18
CA ASN A 111 -9.17 -2.88 -11.00
C ASN A 111 -9.06 -1.49 -10.35
N PRO A 112 -8.46 -1.37 -9.15
CA PRO A 112 -8.28 -0.09 -8.47
C PRO A 112 -7.33 0.83 -9.26
N ASP A 113 -7.37 2.13 -8.97
CA ASP A 113 -6.40 3.07 -9.51
C ASP A 113 -5.09 3.05 -8.73
N ILE A 114 -5.16 2.81 -7.43
CA ILE A 114 -3.99 2.61 -6.56
C ILE A 114 -4.27 1.55 -5.49
N LEU A 115 -3.21 0.90 -5.02
CA LEU A 115 -3.23 -0.01 -3.86
C LEU A 115 -2.28 0.49 -2.77
N ILE A 116 -2.78 0.54 -1.54
CA ILE A 116 -1.98 0.73 -0.32
C ILE A 116 -2.13 -0.51 0.54
N SER A 117 -1.06 -1.30 0.66
CA SER A 117 -1.00 -2.47 1.54
C SER A 117 -0.36 -2.07 2.86
N LEU A 118 -1.02 -2.36 3.98
CA LEU A 118 -0.62 -1.96 5.31
C LEU A 118 -0.10 -3.16 6.11
N HIS A 119 1.10 -3.03 6.63
CA HIS A 119 1.84 -4.03 7.39
C HIS A 119 2.55 -3.45 8.60
N LEU A 120 3.05 -4.31 9.47
CA LEU A 120 3.92 -3.98 10.59
C LEU A 120 5.18 -4.84 10.52
N ASN A 121 6.31 -4.17 10.55
CA ASN A 121 7.61 -4.80 10.41
C ASN A 121 8.04 -5.55 11.69
N SER A 122 9.04 -6.39 11.56
CA SER A 122 9.65 -7.11 12.68
C SER A 122 11.13 -7.31 12.44
N SER A 123 11.90 -7.35 13.54
CA SER A 123 13.33 -7.64 13.53
C SER A 123 13.70 -8.47 14.77
N ALA A 124 14.66 -9.37 14.60
CA ALA A 124 15.29 -10.07 15.74
C ALA A 124 16.07 -9.11 16.66
N ASN A 125 16.50 -7.95 16.13
CA ASN A 125 17.10 -6.89 16.93
C ASN A 125 16.01 -5.92 17.39
N ALA A 126 15.67 -5.94 18.66
CA ALA A 126 14.65 -5.10 19.28
C ALA A 126 14.93 -3.58 19.19
N GLN A 127 16.15 -3.15 18.85
CA GLN A 127 16.48 -1.74 18.65
C GLN A 127 16.08 -1.21 17.27
N VAL A 128 15.78 -2.10 16.31
CA VAL A 128 15.33 -1.71 14.97
C VAL A 128 13.90 -1.20 15.05
N ARG A 129 13.66 0.00 14.51
CA ARG A 129 12.37 0.69 14.58
C ARG A 129 12.18 1.65 13.41
N GLY A 130 10.93 2.09 13.21
CA GLY A 130 10.60 3.14 12.26
C GLY A 130 9.74 2.66 11.11
N VAL A 131 9.59 3.51 10.09
CA VAL A 131 8.71 3.32 8.94
C VAL A 131 9.50 3.00 7.68
N SER A 132 8.94 2.12 6.85
CA SER A 132 9.43 1.87 5.50
C SER A 132 8.31 1.69 4.50
N THR A 133 8.63 1.95 3.24
CA THR A 133 7.71 1.72 2.11
C THR A 133 8.41 0.91 1.04
N TYR A 134 7.64 0.07 0.36
CA TYR A 134 8.17 -0.90 -0.59
C TYR A 134 7.46 -0.80 -1.94
N TYR A 135 8.25 -0.90 -3.01
CA TYR A 135 7.77 -1.06 -4.38
C TYR A 135 8.57 -2.13 -5.11
N LYS A 136 7.96 -2.79 -6.10
CA LYS A 136 8.67 -3.71 -7.00
C LYS A 136 9.06 -3.01 -8.30
N HIS A 137 8.13 -2.28 -8.89
CA HIS A 137 8.31 -1.62 -10.19
C HIS A 137 8.68 -0.17 -10.01
N ILE A 138 9.79 0.25 -10.65
CA ILE A 138 10.34 1.60 -10.51
C ILE A 138 9.31 2.71 -10.85
N GLY A 139 8.39 2.42 -11.78
CA GLY A 139 7.32 3.35 -12.15
C GLY A 139 6.33 3.67 -11.02
N PHE A 140 6.34 2.90 -9.92
CA PHE A 140 5.48 3.14 -8.75
C PHE A 140 6.22 3.78 -7.57
N ARG A 141 7.54 4.01 -7.71
CA ARG A 141 8.37 4.61 -6.66
C ARG A 141 7.86 5.97 -6.19
N SER A 142 7.31 6.79 -7.08
CA SER A 142 6.81 8.12 -6.72
C SER A 142 5.69 8.05 -5.67
N LEU A 143 4.79 7.07 -5.77
CA LEU A 143 3.73 6.83 -4.77
C LEU A 143 4.33 6.46 -3.41
N THR A 144 5.25 5.47 -3.37
CA THR A 144 5.86 5.02 -2.13
C THR A 144 6.67 6.12 -1.45
N THR A 145 7.40 6.93 -2.23
CA THR A 145 8.15 8.09 -1.72
C THR A 145 7.22 9.13 -1.09
N SER A 146 6.11 9.47 -1.75
CA SER A 146 5.15 10.44 -1.22
C SER A 146 4.51 9.97 0.09
N LEU A 147 4.21 8.67 0.20
CA LEU A 147 3.69 8.08 1.43
C LEU A 147 4.75 8.13 2.55
N LEU A 148 5.98 7.69 2.29
CA LEU A 148 7.07 7.71 3.27
C LEU A 148 7.33 9.12 3.78
N THR A 149 7.44 10.11 2.89
CA THR A 149 7.67 11.51 3.25
C THR A 149 6.63 12.00 4.26
N ARG A 150 5.36 11.68 4.04
CA ARG A 150 4.31 12.07 4.99
C ARG A 150 4.31 11.25 6.27
N MET A 151 4.67 9.98 6.22
CA MET A 151 4.79 9.15 7.42
C MET A 151 5.91 9.64 8.36
N LEU A 152 7.02 10.18 7.81
CA LEU A 152 8.12 10.76 8.59
C LEU A 152 7.71 12.01 9.38
N ASP A 153 6.64 12.72 9.00
CA ASP A 153 6.07 13.80 9.81
C ASP A 153 5.62 13.33 11.21
N LEU A 154 5.39 12.02 11.39
CA LEU A 154 5.05 11.42 12.69
C LEU A 154 6.25 11.22 13.63
N LYS A 155 7.42 11.68 13.23
CA LYS A 155 8.67 11.49 13.99
C LYS A 155 9.03 10.01 14.20
N LEU A 156 8.70 9.20 13.21
CA LEU A 156 9.22 7.84 13.08
C LEU A 156 10.63 7.88 12.50
N ASN A 157 11.47 6.93 12.89
CA ASN A 157 12.75 6.74 12.22
C ASN A 157 12.50 6.31 10.78
N GLU A 158 13.30 6.80 9.85
CA GLU A 158 13.27 6.29 8.49
C GLU A 158 14.04 4.97 8.41
N PHE A 159 13.35 3.88 8.11
CA PHE A 159 13.98 2.61 7.76
C PHE A 159 14.30 2.55 6.25
N GLY A 160 13.45 3.14 5.40
CA GLY A 160 13.75 3.38 4.00
C GLY A 160 12.57 3.28 3.03
N ASN A 161 12.87 3.68 1.77
CA ASN A 161 12.01 3.39 0.60
C ASN A 161 12.70 2.32 -0.25
N VAL A 162 12.27 1.07 -0.10
CA VAL A 162 12.95 -0.12 -0.60
C VAL A 162 12.39 -0.53 -1.96
N GLY A 163 13.24 -0.51 -2.98
CA GLY A 163 12.90 -0.86 -4.35
C GLY A 163 13.22 -2.30 -4.72
N ASN A 164 12.57 -2.79 -5.78
CA ASN A 164 12.75 -4.12 -6.34
C ASN A 164 12.55 -5.24 -5.28
N PHE A 165 11.69 -5.00 -4.30
CA PHE A 165 11.38 -5.97 -3.27
C PHE A 165 10.25 -6.90 -3.71
N ASN A 166 10.33 -8.19 -3.35
CA ASN A 166 9.45 -9.21 -3.91
C ASN A 166 8.26 -9.55 -3.02
N PHE A 167 7.64 -8.55 -2.41
CA PHE A 167 6.34 -8.75 -1.77
C PHE A 167 5.25 -9.04 -2.81
N THR A 168 4.38 -10.01 -2.52
CA THR A 168 3.34 -10.46 -3.46
C THR A 168 2.41 -9.32 -3.88
N LEU A 169 2.04 -8.43 -2.94
CA LEU A 169 1.13 -7.31 -3.22
C LEU A 169 1.82 -6.15 -3.98
N ASN A 170 3.15 -6.15 -4.09
CA ASN A 170 3.89 -5.23 -4.97
C ASN A 170 4.14 -5.78 -6.38
N ALA A 171 3.86 -7.08 -6.60
CA ALA A 171 4.10 -7.74 -7.89
C ALA A 171 3.17 -7.31 -9.03
N PRO A 172 1.88 -6.96 -8.83
CA PRO A 172 1.01 -6.53 -9.91
C PRO A 172 1.53 -5.28 -10.63
N THR A 173 1.46 -5.32 -11.96
CA THR A 173 1.72 -4.16 -12.83
C THR A 173 0.44 -3.43 -13.24
N ASP A 174 -0.72 -3.96 -12.88
CA ASP A 174 -2.05 -3.52 -13.33
C ASP A 174 -2.44 -2.15 -12.76
N PHE A 175 -1.83 -1.77 -11.63
CA PHE A 175 -2.09 -0.49 -10.93
C PHE A 175 -0.89 -0.10 -10.05
N PRO A 176 -0.63 1.21 -9.83
CA PRO A 176 0.33 1.70 -8.85
C PRO A 176 0.04 1.13 -7.47
N ASN A 177 1.09 0.62 -6.82
CA ASN A 177 0.96 0.01 -5.51
C ASN A 177 2.13 0.38 -4.60
N SER A 178 1.85 0.41 -3.30
CA SER A 178 2.83 0.59 -2.24
C SER A 178 2.48 -0.34 -1.07
N LEU A 179 3.46 -1.03 -0.55
CA LEU A 179 3.35 -1.65 0.77
C LEU A 179 4.02 -0.72 1.78
N VAL A 180 3.35 -0.49 2.90
CA VAL A 180 3.78 0.38 3.98
C VAL A 180 3.94 -0.46 5.24
N GLU A 181 5.18 -0.60 5.69
CA GLU A 181 5.53 -1.07 7.03
C GLU A 181 5.48 0.12 7.97
N ILE A 182 4.39 0.26 8.70
CA ILE A 182 4.06 1.47 9.46
C ILE A 182 5.09 1.71 10.58
N ALA A 183 5.47 0.63 11.28
CA ALA A 183 6.42 0.64 12.38
C ALA A 183 6.82 -0.81 12.71
N PHE A 184 7.76 -1.02 13.62
CA PHE A 184 8.20 -2.35 14.05
C PHE A 184 7.42 -2.84 15.27
N LEU A 185 6.58 -3.86 15.09
CA LEU A 185 5.83 -4.46 16.20
C LEU A 185 6.76 -5.15 17.23
N SER A 186 7.96 -5.55 16.80
CA SER A 186 9.01 -6.12 17.63
C SER A 186 9.83 -5.09 18.45
N ASN A 187 9.55 -3.79 18.29
CA ASN A 187 10.21 -2.72 19.06
C ASN A 187 9.21 -2.13 20.06
N GLU A 188 9.61 -2.00 21.33
CA GLU A 188 8.72 -1.58 22.42
C GLU A 188 8.16 -0.15 22.24
N ASP A 189 8.98 0.80 21.75
CA ASP A 189 8.53 2.17 21.52
C ASP A 189 7.55 2.27 20.34
N ASP A 190 7.82 1.51 19.27
CA ASP A 190 6.93 1.45 18.10
C ASP A 190 5.63 0.69 18.45
N GLU A 191 5.69 -0.41 19.22
CA GLU A 191 4.52 -1.14 19.68
C GLU A 191 3.59 -0.24 20.51
N LYS A 192 4.12 0.56 21.45
CA LYS A 192 3.34 1.54 22.23
C LYS A 192 2.61 2.54 21.33
N ARG A 193 3.23 2.94 20.21
CA ARG A 193 2.58 3.80 19.21
C ARG A 193 1.51 3.06 18.43
N ILE A 194 1.81 1.85 17.95
CA ILE A 194 0.89 1.03 17.14
C ILE A 194 -0.44 0.82 17.85
N ILE A 195 -0.42 0.54 19.16
CA ILE A 195 -1.63 0.31 19.96
C ILE A 195 -2.39 1.60 20.33
N ASN A 196 -1.81 2.77 20.12
CA ASN A 196 -2.40 4.07 20.46
C ASN A 196 -3.36 4.56 19.36
N ALA A 197 -4.62 4.82 19.73
CA ALA A 197 -5.65 5.24 18.79
C ALA A 197 -5.38 6.60 18.12
N GLU A 198 -4.70 7.53 18.82
CA GLU A 198 -4.33 8.83 18.25
C GLU A 198 -3.26 8.66 17.18
N PHE A 199 -2.29 7.78 17.41
CA PHE A 199 -1.28 7.43 16.40
C PHE A 199 -1.91 6.76 15.19
N GLN A 200 -2.86 5.82 15.38
CA GLN A 200 -3.58 5.17 14.28
C GLN A 200 -4.33 6.19 13.40
N ALA A 201 -4.99 7.17 14.04
CA ALA A 201 -5.64 8.28 13.32
C ALA A 201 -4.63 9.18 12.59
N ALA A 202 -3.49 9.47 13.22
CA ALA A 202 -2.43 10.27 12.63
C ALA A 202 -1.79 9.56 11.41
N VAL A 203 -1.55 8.25 11.48
CA VAL A 203 -1.10 7.42 10.34
C VAL A 203 -2.08 7.53 9.17
N ALA A 204 -3.38 7.33 9.41
CA ALA A 204 -4.39 7.45 8.37
C ALA A 204 -4.37 8.84 7.72
N GLN A 205 -4.22 9.91 8.52
CA GLN A 205 -4.13 11.28 8.00
C GLN A 205 -2.86 11.47 7.13
N LYS A 206 -1.72 10.88 7.52
CA LYS A 206 -0.48 11.00 6.75
C LYS A 206 -0.52 10.19 5.46
N LEU A 207 -1.09 9.01 5.48
CA LEU A 207 -1.31 8.21 4.26
C LEU A 207 -2.25 8.95 3.28
N TYR A 208 -3.34 9.52 3.77
CA TYR A 208 -4.22 10.39 2.97
C TYR A 208 -3.44 11.54 2.32
N LEU A 209 -2.65 12.28 3.09
CA LEU A 209 -1.86 13.40 2.57
C LEU A 209 -0.80 12.93 1.56
N GLY A 210 -0.15 11.78 1.79
CA GLY A 210 0.80 11.19 0.86
C GLY A 210 0.17 10.87 -0.50
N ILE A 211 -1.05 10.31 -0.50
CA ILE A 211 -1.81 10.08 -1.75
C ILE A 211 -2.14 11.40 -2.44
N VAL A 212 -2.61 12.40 -1.70
CA VAL A 212 -2.94 13.73 -2.26
C VAL A 212 -1.71 14.39 -2.89
N ASP A 213 -0.55 14.32 -2.23
CA ASP A 213 0.68 14.90 -2.75
C ASP A 213 1.19 14.15 -3.97
N TRP A 214 1.10 12.83 -3.97
CA TRP A 214 1.42 12.04 -5.16
C TRP A 214 0.53 12.41 -6.34
N LEU A 215 -0.79 12.55 -6.14
CA LEU A 215 -1.71 12.97 -7.21
C LEU A 215 -1.37 14.35 -7.79
N LYS A 216 -0.87 15.28 -6.97
CA LYS A 216 -0.37 16.58 -7.44
C LYS A 216 0.93 16.45 -8.25
N LEU A 217 1.83 15.56 -7.80
CA LEU A 217 3.12 15.32 -8.47
C LEU A 217 2.95 14.74 -9.87
N VAL A 218 1.96 13.87 -10.07
CA VAL A 218 1.72 13.15 -11.34
C VAL A 218 0.71 13.84 -12.26
N LYS A 219 0.15 14.96 -11.83
CA LYS A 219 -0.70 15.84 -12.63
C LYS A 219 0.15 16.63 -13.65
#